data_a3a3174b6db0fe2a236df7fb4b655ed9
#
_entry.id   a3a3174b6db0fe2a236df7fb4b655ed9
#
_cell.length_a   1.000
_cell.length_b   1.000
_cell.length_c   1.000
_cell.angle_alpha   90.00
_cell.angle_beta   90.00
_cell.angle_gamma   90.00
#
_symmetry.space_group_name_H-M   'P 1'
#
loop_
_entity.id
_entity.type
_entity.pdbx_description
1 polymer ?
#
loop_
_entity_poly.entity_id
_entity_poly.type
_entity_poly.pdbx_seq_one_letter_code
_entity_poly.pdbx_strand_id
1 'polypeptide(L)'
;VKKAVNSKRPVNLDLRTIQLPVTAYTSILHRISGVILFVGIAVLLFALDKSLASEDSFEQVKACLASPLAKLVIWGLLSALLYHLVAGVRHLVMDAGVGETLEGGKRGSKIVIAIALVLIVLAGVWVW
;
A
#
# COMPACT_ATOMS: atom_id res chain seq x y z
N VAL A 1 36.01 -18.78 15.60
CA VAL A 1 35.89 -18.04 16.87
C VAL A 1 34.47 -17.45 16.94
N LYS A 2 33.61 -18.06 17.78
CA LYS A 2 32.28 -17.50 18.05
C LYS A 2 32.46 -16.21 18.83
N LYS A 3 32.24 -15.03 18.21
CA LYS A 3 32.15 -13.78 18.94
C LYS A 3 30.98 -13.91 19.94
N ALA A 4 31.30 -13.83 21.23
CA ALA A 4 30.30 -13.83 22.29
C ALA A 4 29.28 -12.72 21.99
N VAL A 5 28.02 -13.09 21.82
CA VAL A 5 26.93 -12.12 21.64
C VAL A 5 26.87 -11.30 22.93
N ASN A 6 27.09 -10.01 22.82
CA ASN A 6 27.06 -9.11 23.97
C ASN A 6 25.62 -9.09 24.54
N SER A 7 25.42 -9.80 25.65
CA SER A 7 24.12 -9.92 26.35
C SER A 7 23.58 -8.59 26.93
N LYS A 8 24.36 -7.50 26.81
CA LYS A 8 24.00 -6.16 27.29
C LYS A 8 23.43 -5.24 26.20
N ARG A 9 23.13 -5.75 25.00
CA ARG A 9 22.47 -4.92 23.98
C ARG A 9 21.06 -4.58 24.45
N PRO A 10 20.69 -3.30 24.47
CA PRO A 10 19.31 -2.92 24.80
C PRO A 10 18.36 -3.49 23.74
N VAL A 11 17.31 -4.17 24.20
CA VAL A 11 16.25 -4.70 23.36
C VAL A 11 14.97 -3.99 23.73
N ASN A 12 14.35 -3.31 22.77
CA ASN A 12 13.04 -2.70 22.94
C ASN A 12 12.05 -3.33 21.97
N LEU A 13 11.11 -4.11 22.50
CA LEU A 13 10.01 -4.75 21.75
C LEU A 13 8.67 -4.06 21.98
N ASP A 14 8.63 -3.00 22.78
CA ASP A 14 7.42 -2.25 23.03
C ASP A 14 7.15 -1.25 21.91
N LEU A 15 6.18 -1.59 21.06
CA LEU A 15 5.78 -0.77 19.90
C LEU A 15 5.25 0.62 20.30
N ARG A 16 4.85 0.83 21.55
CA ARG A 16 4.35 2.11 22.06
C ARG A 16 5.48 3.09 22.34
N THR A 17 6.67 2.61 22.64
CA THR A 17 7.85 3.41 22.99
C THR A 17 8.85 3.54 21.87
N ILE A 18 8.73 2.75 20.79
CA ILE A 18 9.59 2.83 19.62
C ILE A 18 9.25 4.08 18.80
N GLN A 19 10.22 4.97 18.64
CA GLN A 19 10.12 6.11 17.74
C GLN A 19 10.60 5.70 16.35
N LEU A 20 9.63 5.46 15.44
CA LEU A 20 9.94 5.09 14.06
C LEU A 20 10.15 6.36 13.21
N PRO A 21 11.22 6.39 12.38
CA PRO A 21 11.38 7.46 11.39
C PRO A 21 10.33 7.34 10.28
N VAL A 22 10.08 8.44 9.55
CA VAL A 22 9.10 8.46 8.45
C VAL A 22 9.42 7.43 7.35
N THR A 23 10.68 7.10 7.14
CA THR A 23 11.13 6.05 6.21
C THR A 23 10.64 4.66 6.61
N ALA A 24 10.59 4.36 7.91
CA ALA A 24 10.06 3.09 8.41
C ALA A 24 8.55 3.00 8.19
N TYR A 25 7.79 4.06 8.46
CA TYR A 25 6.35 4.10 8.18
C TYR A 25 6.05 3.87 6.70
N THR A 26 6.78 4.55 5.81
CA THR A 26 6.61 4.38 4.36
C THR A 26 6.86 2.95 3.92
N SER A 27 7.90 2.31 4.47
CA SER A 27 8.24 0.91 4.16
C SER A 27 7.20 -0.07 4.70
N ILE A 28 6.71 0.11 5.93
CA ILE A 28 5.68 -0.73 6.53
C ILE A 28 4.37 -0.62 5.75
N LEU A 29 3.94 0.59 5.42
CA LEU A 29 2.74 0.83 4.62
C LEU A 29 2.83 0.22 3.22
N HIS A 30 4.01 0.23 2.60
CA HIS A 30 4.23 -0.44 1.31
C HIS A 30 4.00 -1.96 1.42
N ARG A 31 4.47 -2.59 2.50
CA ARG A 31 4.24 -4.03 2.75
C ARG A 31 2.76 -4.32 3.03
N ILE A 32 2.11 -3.51 3.87
CA ILE A 32 0.67 -3.65 4.17
C ILE A 32 -0.15 -3.50 2.89
N SER A 33 0.13 -2.49 2.08
CA SER A 33 -0.57 -2.29 0.79
C SER A 33 -0.37 -3.49 -0.14
N GLY A 34 0.81 -4.10 -0.16
CA GLY A 34 1.06 -5.33 -0.92
C GLY A 34 0.20 -6.51 -0.48
N VAL A 35 0.02 -6.71 0.83
CA VAL A 35 -0.87 -7.75 1.37
C VAL A 35 -2.33 -7.48 1.00
N ILE A 36 -2.78 -6.23 1.14
CA ILE A 36 -4.14 -5.83 0.75
C ILE A 36 -4.38 -6.10 -0.74
N LEU A 37 -3.42 -5.76 -1.60
CA LEU A 37 -3.51 -6.01 -3.04
C LEU A 37 -3.52 -7.49 -3.37
N PHE A 38 -2.74 -8.31 -2.67
CA PHE A 38 -2.74 -9.76 -2.87
C PHE A 38 -4.13 -10.36 -2.64
N VAL A 39 -4.80 -9.98 -1.54
CA VAL A 39 -6.18 -10.39 -1.26
C VAL A 39 -7.15 -9.75 -2.27
N GLY A 40 -6.95 -8.47 -2.59
CA GLY A 40 -7.79 -7.73 -3.53
C GLY A 40 -7.80 -8.34 -4.94
N ILE A 41 -6.68 -8.86 -5.42
CA ILE A 41 -6.61 -9.55 -6.72
C ILE A 41 -7.55 -10.76 -6.74
N ALA A 42 -7.58 -11.56 -5.68
CA ALA A 42 -8.48 -12.72 -5.61
C ALA A 42 -9.95 -12.29 -5.70
N VAL A 43 -10.33 -11.22 -5.01
CA VAL A 43 -11.69 -10.66 -5.06
C VAL A 43 -12.02 -10.13 -6.45
N LEU A 44 -11.09 -9.43 -7.10
CA LEU A 44 -11.29 -8.89 -8.45
C LEU A 44 -11.39 -10.00 -9.50
N LEU A 45 -10.59 -11.05 -9.39
CA LEU A 45 -10.67 -12.21 -10.27
C LEU A 45 -11.99 -12.97 -10.10
N PHE A 46 -12.48 -13.10 -8.88
CA PHE A 46 -13.80 -13.66 -8.62
C PHE A 46 -14.92 -12.83 -9.24
N ALA A 47 -14.87 -11.50 -9.09
CA ALA A 47 -15.83 -10.59 -9.71
C ALA A 47 -15.78 -10.68 -11.24
N LEU A 48 -14.58 -10.77 -11.83
CA LEU A 48 -14.38 -10.94 -13.26
C LEU A 48 -14.98 -12.27 -13.74
N ASP A 49 -14.68 -13.39 -13.07
CA ASP A 49 -15.24 -14.70 -13.39
C ASP A 49 -16.77 -14.66 -13.42
N LYS A 50 -17.37 -14.07 -12.38
CA LYS A 50 -18.83 -13.89 -12.31
C LYS A 50 -19.38 -13.01 -13.42
N SER A 51 -18.69 -11.93 -13.76
CA SER A 51 -19.12 -11.00 -14.81
C SER A 51 -19.12 -11.64 -16.21
N LEU A 52 -18.26 -12.64 -16.42
CA LEU A 52 -18.12 -13.33 -17.71
C LEU A 52 -19.03 -14.56 -17.85
N ALA A 53 -19.71 -14.97 -16.79
CA ALA A 53 -20.51 -16.20 -16.79
C ALA A 53 -21.79 -16.10 -17.62
N SER A 54 -22.49 -14.94 -17.60
CA SER A 54 -23.70 -14.66 -18.37
C SER A 54 -24.01 -13.16 -18.36
N GLU A 55 -24.92 -12.73 -19.25
CA GLU A 55 -25.40 -11.35 -19.28
C GLU A 55 -26.08 -10.95 -17.94
N ASP A 56 -26.93 -11.83 -17.41
CA ASP A 56 -27.58 -11.59 -16.10
C ASP A 56 -26.57 -11.46 -14.96
N SER A 57 -25.56 -12.32 -14.96
CA SER A 57 -24.50 -12.28 -13.97
C SER A 57 -23.64 -11.00 -14.08
N PHE A 58 -23.39 -10.53 -15.29
CA PHE A 58 -22.72 -9.27 -15.54
C PHE A 58 -23.50 -8.09 -14.95
N GLU A 59 -24.82 -8.01 -15.21
CA GLU A 59 -25.66 -6.94 -14.68
C GLU A 59 -25.77 -7.00 -13.14
N GLN A 60 -25.75 -8.19 -12.54
CA GLN A 60 -25.69 -8.35 -11.08
C GLN A 60 -24.36 -7.82 -10.50
N VAL A 61 -23.23 -8.15 -11.10
CA VAL A 61 -21.93 -7.64 -10.68
C VAL A 61 -21.89 -6.12 -10.81
N LYS A 62 -22.35 -5.58 -11.92
CA LYS A 62 -22.43 -4.13 -12.17
C LYS A 62 -23.29 -3.41 -11.13
N ALA A 63 -24.46 -3.97 -10.80
CA ALA A 63 -25.33 -3.43 -9.76
C ALA A 63 -24.67 -3.49 -8.36
N CYS A 64 -23.97 -4.58 -8.06
CA CYS A 64 -23.20 -4.70 -6.81
C CYS A 64 -22.10 -3.63 -6.71
N LEU A 65 -21.34 -3.42 -7.78
CA LEU A 65 -20.28 -2.42 -7.84
C LEU A 65 -20.78 -0.97 -7.72
N ALA A 66 -22.05 -0.72 -8.05
CA ALA A 66 -22.67 0.58 -7.89
C ALA A 66 -23.09 0.87 -6.42
N SER A 67 -23.09 -0.13 -5.54
CA SER A 67 -23.44 0.04 -4.14
C SER A 67 -22.41 0.86 -3.37
N PRO A 68 -22.81 1.66 -2.34
CA PRO A 68 -21.87 2.46 -1.56
C PRO A 68 -20.78 1.64 -0.87
N LEU A 69 -21.12 0.45 -0.37
CA LEU A 69 -20.17 -0.44 0.27
C LEU A 69 -19.12 -0.95 -0.73
N ALA A 70 -19.54 -1.39 -1.92
CA ALA A 70 -18.63 -1.82 -2.96
C ALA A 70 -17.72 -0.67 -3.44
N LYS A 71 -18.25 0.53 -3.60
CA LYS A 71 -17.48 1.74 -3.92
C LYS A 71 -16.43 2.02 -2.87
N LEU A 72 -16.75 1.87 -1.59
CA LEU A 72 -15.78 2.03 -0.49
C LEU A 72 -14.66 1.00 -0.58
N VAL A 73 -14.99 -0.27 -0.85
CA VAL A 73 -13.99 -1.34 -1.04
C VAL A 73 -13.11 -1.06 -2.26
N ILE A 74 -13.70 -0.66 -3.39
CA ILE A 74 -12.96 -0.30 -4.61
C ILE A 74 -12.01 0.87 -4.33
N TRP A 75 -12.49 1.92 -3.68
CA TRP A 75 -11.63 3.05 -3.30
C TRP A 75 -10.50 2.64 -2.37
N GLY A 76 -10.76 1.75 -1.41
CA GLY A 76 -9.73 1.17 -0.53
C GLY A 76 -8.67 0.39 -1.32
N LEU A 77 -9.06 -0.45 -2.26
CA LEU A 77 -8.14 -1.20 -3.12
C LEU A 77 -7.35 -0.28 -4.06
N LEU A 78 -7.98 0.73 -4.67
CA LEU A 78 -7.31 1.74 -5.47
C LEU A 78 -6.32 2.56 -4.63
N SER A 79 -6.68 2.92 -3.41
CA SER A 79 -5.80 3.63 -2.48
C SER A 79 -4.55 2.81 -2.16
N ALA A 80 -4.73 1.51 -1.87
CA ALA A 80 -3.62 0.59 -1.66
C ALA A 80 -2.73 0.47 -2.90
N LEU A 81 -3.32 0.37 -4.09
CA LEU A 81 -2.60 0.29 -5.36
C LEU A 81 -1.79 1.55 -5.65
N LEU A 82 -2.40 2.71 -5.51
CA LEU A 82 -1.75 3.99 -5.78
C LEU A 82 -0.59 4.24 -4.82
N TYR A 83 -0.80 3.98 -3.52
CA TYR A 83 0.28 4.07 -2.55
C TYR A 83 1.40 3.06 -2.85
N HIS A 84 1.05 1.80 -3.12
CA HIS A 84 2.01 0.74 -3.41
C HIS A 84 2.85 1.07 -4.65
N LEU A 85 2.22 1.60 -5.69
CA LEU A 85 2.89 2.00 -6.92
C LEU A 85 3.89 3.15 -6.68
N VAL A 86 3.44 4.22 -6.01
CA VAL A 86 4.30 5.40 -5.75
C VAL A 86 5.48 5.02 -4.84
N ALA A 87 5.23 4.26 -3.79
CA ALA A 87 6.28 3.79 -2.89
C ALA A 87 7.22 2.78 -3.58
N GLY A 88 6.68 1.92 -4.45
CA GLY A 88 7.45 0.96 -5.24
C GLY A 88 8.39 1.66 -6.23
N VAL A 89 7.90 2.66 -6.96
CA VAL A 89 8.74 3.48 -7.85
C VAL A 89 9.89 4.15 -7.06
N ARG A 90 9.59 4.67 -5.87
CA ARG A 90 10.65 5.21 -5.01
C ARG A 90 11.69 4.15 -4.64
N HIS A 91 11.29 2.93 -4.31
CA HIS A 91 12.25 1.85 -4.04
C HIS A 91 13.15 1.58 -5.23
N LEU A 92 12.60 1.52 -6.45
CA LEU A 92 13.39 1.34 -7.67
C LEU A 92 14.38 2.50 -7.91
N VAL A 93 13.96 3.73 -7.64
CA VAL A 93 14.84 4.91 -7.74
C VAL A 93 15.98 4.85 -6.73
N MET A 94 15.71 4.39 -5.50
CA MET A 94 16.74 4.18 -4.49
C MET A 94 17.71 3.04 -4.86
N ASP A 95 17.18 1.95 -5.43
CA ASP A 95 18.00 0.83 -5.92
C ASP A 95 18.95 1.27 -7.07
N ALA A 96 18.56 2.31 -7.82
CA ALA A 96 19.41 2.96 -8.81
C ALA A 96 20.43 3.97 -8.21
N GLY A 97 20.53 4.05 -6.88
CA GLY A 97 21.51 4.89 -6.18
C GLY A 97 21.07 6.33 -5.94
N VAL A 98 19.80 6.67 -6.16
CA VAL A 98 19.28 8.04 -5.98
C VAL A 98 18.55 8.17 -4.64
N GLY A 99 18.96 9.13 -3.82
CA GLY A 99 18.30 9.43 -2.55
C GLY A 99 18.56 8.44 -1.41
N GLU A 100 19.68 7.72 -1.44
CA GLU A 100 20.10 6.73 -0.42
C GLU A 100 20.55 7.35 0.90
N THR A 101 20.84 8.65 0.93
CA THR A 101 21.24 9.35 2.16
C THR A 101 20.07 9.40 3.16
N LEU A 102 20.40 9.58 4.45
CA LEU A 102 19.36 9.70 5.49
C LEU A 102 18.37 10.84 5.21
N GLU A 103 18.87 11.99 4.77
CA GLU A 103 18.02 13.15 4.40
C GLU A 103 17.24 12.89 3.11
N GLY A 104 17.89 12.32 2.10
CA GLY A 104 17.24 11.91 0.86
C GLY A 104 16.13 10.88 1.10
N GLY A 105 16.37 9.92 1.97
CA GLY A 105 15.37 8.94 2.39
C GLY A 105 14.16 9.57 3.08
N LYS A 106 14.38 10.49 4.03
CA LYS A 106 13.30 11.22 4.72
C LYS A 106 12.51 12.11 3.76
N ARG A 107 13.20 12.86 2.90
CA ARG A 107 12.57 13.72 1.89
C ARG A 107 11.74 12.91 0.89
N GLY A 108 12.31 11.83 0.37
CA GLY A 108 11.61 10.93 -0.55
C GLY A 108 10.36 10.29 0.07
N SER A 109 10.41 9.89 1.35
CA SER A 109 9.24 9.35 2.07
C SER A 109 8.13 10.37 2.19
N LYS A 110 8.44 11.63 2.51
CA LYS A 110 7.43 12.70 2.59
C LYS A 110 6.79 12.98 1.22
N ILE A 111 7.58 12.97 0.14
CA ILE A 111 7.10 13.13 -1.23
C ILE A 111 6.14 11.99 -1.60
N VAL A 112 6.50 10.74 -1.29
CA VAL A 112 5.63 9.58 -1.54
C VAL A 112 4.29 9.72 -0.85
N ILE A 113 4.30 10.08 0.43
CA ILE A 113 3.06 10.28 1.19
C ILE A 113 2.21 11.40 0.58
N ALA A 114 2.81 12.54 0.22
CA ALA A 114 2.10 13.66 -0.37
C ALA A 114 1.46 13.29 -1.71
N ILE A 115 2.22 12.66 -2.62
CA ILE A 115 1.72 12.21 -3.93
C ILE A 115 0.62 11.17 -3.76
N ALA A 116 0.83 10.18 -2.89
CA ALA A 116 -0.16 9.14 -2.65
C ALA A 116 -1.47 9.72 -2.11
N LEU A 117 -1.42 10.65 -1.16
CA LEU A 117 -2.63 11.30 -0.63
C LEU A 117 -3.40 12.04 -1.72
N VAL A 118 -2.73 12.80 -2.59
CA VAL A 118 -3.37 13.49 -3.71
C VAL A 118 -4.05 12.49 -4.64
N LEU A 119 -3.36 11.42 -5.03
CA LEU A 119 -3.90 10.39 -5.91
C LEU A 119 -5.09 9.64 -5.28
N ILE A 120 -5.04 9.36 -3.99
CA ILE A 120 -6.12 8.71 -3.24
C ILE A 120 -7.38 9.60 -3.21
N VAL A 121 -7.21 10.90 -2.98
CA VAL A 121 -8.33 11.85 -3.03
C VAL A 121 -8.93 11.92 -4.43
N LEU A 122 -8.09 12.03 -5.47
CA LEU A 122 -8.56 12.03 -6.86
C LEU A 122 -9.29 10.75 -7.23
N ALA A 123 -8.79 9.59 -6.79
CA ALA A 123 -9.48 8.32 -6.98
C ALA A 123 -10.83 8.28 -6.26
N GLY A 124 -10.93 8.86 -5.06
CA GLY A 124 -12.20 9.03 -4.35
C GLY A 124 -13.20 9.85 -5.15
N VAL A 125 -12.80 11.00 -5.66
CA VAL A 125 -13.65 11.85 -6.51
C VAL A 125 -14.10 11.11 -7.78
N TRP A 126 -13.25 10.26 -8.34
CA TRP A 126 -13.59 9.46 -9.53
C TRP A 126 -14.57 8.32 -9.25
N VAL A 127 -14.46 7.68 -8.07
CA VAL A 127 -15.31 6.53 -7.68
C VAL A 127 -16.72 6.97 -7.27
N TRP A 128 -16.87 8.17 -6.65
CA TRP A 128 -18.13 8.69 -6.12
C TRP A 128 -18.78 9.69 -7.05
#